data_62c9e7375ca5eecbdbcbe1dc5a470443
#
_entry.id   62c9e7375ca5eecbdbcbe1dc5a470443
#
_cell.length_a   1.000
_cell.length_b   1.000
_cell.length_c   1.000
_cell.angle_alpha   90.00
_cell.angle_beta   90.00
_cell.angle_gamma   90.00
#
_symmetry.space_group_name_H-M   'P 1'
#
loop_
_entity.id
_entity.type
_entity.pdbx_description
1 polymer ?
#
loop_
_entity_poly.entity_id
_entity_poly.type
_entity_poly.pdbx_seq_one_letter_code
_entity_poly.pdbx_strand_id
1 'polypeptide(L)'
;MPNWTSRPADATFDLHGLTVLEAVTRAEQFLRVQARARPGGVVRLITGRGRGGGGAPIRTRTRTLLKTLREGGRVVADFALEDSEGSFLVRLR
;
A
#
# COMPACT_ATOMS: atom_id res chain seq x y z
N MET A 1 5.26 -15.93 -4.37
CA MET A 1 5.47 -14.52 -4.02
C MET A 1 6.81 -14.06 -4.55
N PRO A 2 6.92 -12.82 -5.05
CA PRO A 2 8.21 -12.29 -5.46
C PRO A 2 9.20 -12.22 -4.29
N ASN A 3 10.49 -12.32 -4.59
CA ASN A 3 11.53 -12.33 -3.56
C ASN A 3 11.51 -11.10 -2.64
N TRP A 4 11.15 -9.93 -3.19
CA TRP A 4 11.17 -8.71 -2.40
C TRP A 4 10.13 -8.73 -1.26
N THR A 5 9.09 -9.55 -1.35
CA THR A 5 8.07 -9.62 -0.29
C THR A 5 8.57 -10.26 1.00
N SER A 6 9.71 -10.92 0.98
CA SER A 6 10.32 -11.47 2.19
C SER A 6 11.19 -10.45 2.93
N ARG A 7 11.46 -9.28 2.33
CA ARG A 7 12.21 -8.23 3.01
C ARG A 7 11.37 -7.56 4.08
N PRO A 8 11.96 -7.15 5.22
CA PRO A 8 11.23 -6.35 6.20
C PRO A 8 10.73 -5.05 5.57
N ALA A 9 9.57 -4.58 5.99
CA ALA A 9 9.09 -3.28 5.55
C ALA A 9 9.91 -2.17 6.22
N ASP A 10 10.35 -1.21 5.42
CA ASP A 10 11.12 -0.06 5.91
C ASP A 10 10.23 0.94 6.66
N ALA A 11 8.95 0.98 6.30
CA ALA A 11 7.96 1.84 6.95
C ALA A 11 6.58 1.21 6.78
N THR A 12 5.67 1.53 7.68
CA THR A 12 4.31 1.04 7.66
C THR A 12 3.35 2.19 7.91
N PHE A 13 2.25 2.22 7.15
CA PHE A 13 1.19 3.19 7.35
C PHE A 13 -0.14 2.47 7.50
N ASP A 14 -0.85 2.76 8.59
CA ASP A 14 -2.13 2.14 8.90
C ASP A 14 -3.26 3.04 8.41
N LEU A 15 -4.05 2.52 7.48
CA LEU A 15 -5.18 3.23 6.88
C LEU A 15 -6.53 2.85 7.50
N HIS A 16 -6.55 1.86 8.39
CA HIS A 16 -7.83 1.42 8.93
C HIS A 16 -8.47 2.54 9.76
N GLY A 17 -9.81 2.59 9.74
CA GLY A 17 -10.54 3.63 10.47
C GLY A 17 -10.65 4.97 9.74
N LEU A 18 -9.94 5.17 8.65
CA LEU A 18 -10.09 6.36 7.82
C LEU A 18 -11.28 6.21 6.88
N THR A 19 -11.81 7.33 6.37
CA THR A 19 -12.73 7.25 5.26
C THR A 19 -11.98 6.77 4.01
N VAL A 20 -12.71 6.29 3.01
CA VAL A 20 -12.07 5.82 1.79
C VAL A 20 -11.26 6.94 1.13
N LEU A 21 -11.82 8.13 1.06
CA LEU A 21 -11.13 9.27 0.46
C LEU A 21 -9.85 9.63 1.22
N GLU A 22 -9.93 9.70 2.55
CA GLU A 22 -8.76 9.98 3.39
C GLU A 22 -7.70 8.90 3.21
N ALA A 23 -8.11 7.64 3.20
CA ALA A 23 -7.18 6.52 3.07
C ALA A 23 -6.41 6.60 1.76
N VAL A 24 -7.10 6.82 0.64
CA VAL A 24 -6.46 6.90 -0.68
C VAL A 24 -5.52 8.10 -0.75
N THR A 25 -5.97 9.26 -0.28
CA THR A 25 -5.18 10.48 -0.31
C THR A 25 -3.90 10.34 0.52
N ARG A 26 -4.04 9.83 1.75
CA ARG A 26 -2.89 9.67 2.66
C ARG A 26 -1.96 8.56 2.19
N ALA A 27 -2.49 7.48 1.63
CA ALA A 27 -1.68 6.41 1.08
C ALA A 27 -0.81 6.93 -0.07
N GLU A 28 -1.38 7.70 -0.97
CA GLU A 28 -0.62 8.25 -2.09
C GLU A 28 0.49 9.19 -1.60
N GLN A 29 0.19 10.08 -0.66
CA GLN A 29 1.19 10.98 -0.08
C GLN A 29 2.32 10.19 0.57
N PHE A 30 1.98 9.19 1.36
CA PHE A 30 2.95 8.34 2.03
C PHE A 30 3.87 7.65 1.01
N LEU A 31 3.27 7.06 -0.03
CA LEU A 31 4.05 6.35 -1.04
C LEU A 31 5.00 7.28 -1.80
N ARG A 32 4.56 8.49 -2.13
CA ARG A 32 5.41 9.45 -2.84
C ARG A 32 6.59 9.89 -1.97
N VAL A 33 6.34 10.17 -0.69
CA VAL A 33 7.40 10.53 0.24
C VAL A 33 8.39 9.38 0.41
N GLN A 34 7.90 8.17 0.60
CA GLN A 34 8.75 7.00 0.80
C GLN A 34 9.56 6.66 -0.45
N ALA A 35 8.98 6.81 -1.63
CA ALA A 35 9.70 6.54 -2.88
C ALA A 35 10.90 7.48 -3.07
N ARG A 36 10.78 8.74 -2.60
CA ARG A 36 11.90 9.67 -2.64
C ARG A 36 12.96 9.35 -1.61
N ALA A 37 12.53 8.98 -0.40
CA ALA A 37 13.45 8.72 0.71
C ALA A 37 14.13 7.37 0.60
N ARG A 38 13.47 6.39 0.00
CA ARG A 38 13.91 4.99 -0.01
C ARG A 38 13.67 4.35 -1.38
N PRO A 39 14.37 4.83 -2.44
CA PRO A 39 14.23 4.20 -3.77
C PRO A 39 14.48 2.70 -3.69
N GLY A 40 13.58 1.91 -4.26
CA GLY A 40 13.69 0.44 -4.20
C GLY A 40 13.30 -0.18 -2.87
N GLY A 41 12.89 0.61 -1.90
CA GLY A 41 12.48 0.11 -0.58
C GLY A 41 11.14 -0.61 -0.61
N VAL A 42 10.80 -1.24 0.52
CA VAL A 42 9.53 -1.93 0.70
C VAL A 42 8.79 -1.27 1.85
N VAL A 43 7.52 -0.93 1.63
CA VAL A 43 6.66 -0.38 2.68
C VAL A 43 5.38 -1.18 2.78
N ARG A 44 4.69 -1.04 3.90
CA ARG A 44 3.42 -1.74 4.16
C ARG A 44 2.30 -0.73 4.34
N LEU A 45 1.17 -1.01 3.70
CA LEU A 45 -0.08 -0.27 3.92
C LEU A 45 -1.09 -1.21 4.58
N ILE A 46 -1.54 -0.88 5.77
CA ILE A 46 -2.54 -1.68 6.48
C ILE A 46 -3.92 -1.11 6.15
N THR A 47 -4.78 -1.93 5.55
CA THR A 47 -6.13 -1.53 5.13
C THR A 47 -7.22 -2.12 6.02
N GLY A 48 -6.89 -3.15 6.78
CA GLY A 48 -7.88 -3.94 7.50
C GLY A 48 -8.51 -4.98 6.59
N ARG A 49 -9.13 -5.99 7.22
CA ARG A 49 -9.68 -7.15 6.51
C ARG A 49 -11.12 -6.93 6.01
N GLY A 50 -11.79 -5.89 6.46
CA GLY A 50 -13.14 -5.55 6.00
C GLY A 50 -14.28 -6.18 6.76
N ARG A 51 -14.01 -6.88 7.85
CA ARG A 51 -15.07 -7.48 8.67
C ARG A 51 -15.76 -6.41 9.49
N GLY A 52 -17.05 -6.20 9.25
CA GLY A 52 -17.88 -5.32 10.07
C GLY A 52 -17.50 -3.85 10.02
N GLY A 53 -16.73 -3.42 9.04
CA GLY A 53 -16.30 -2.04 8.94
C GLY A 53 -15.89 -1.66 7.54
N GLY A 54 -15.17 -0.55 7.40
CA GLY A 54 -14.77 0.01 6.12
C GLY A 54 -13.56 -0.62 5.46
N GLY A 55 -13.02 -1.74 5.98
CA GLY A 55 -11.76 -2.30 5.49
C GLY A 55 -11.79 -2.77 4.05
N ALA A 56 -12.89 -3.43 3.63
CA ALA A 56 -13.00 -3.94 2.27
C ALA A 56 -13.02 -2.82 1.22
N PRO A 57 -13.80 -1.73 1.39
CA PRO A 57 -13.74 -0.60 0.48
C PRO A 57 -12.36 0.07 0.45
N ILE A 58 -11.71 0.22 1.61
CA ILE A 58 -10.36 0.79 1.67
C ILE A 58 -9.39 -0.10 0.91
N ARG A 59 -9.45 -1.43 1.12
CA ARG A 59 -8.59 -2.39 0.43
C ARG A 59 -8.76 -2.30 -1.08
N THR A 60 -10.00 -2.29 -1.56
CA THR A 60 -10.32 -2.24 -2.99
C THR A 60 -9.78 -0.96 -3.64
N ARG A 61 -10.00 0.18 -2.99
CA ARG A 61 -9.56 1.47 -3.53
C ARG A 61 -8.05 1.62 -3.44
N THR A 62 -7.43 1.09 -2.40
CA THR A 62 -5.98 1.07 -2.27
C THR A 62 -5.34 0.23 -3.39
N ARG A 63 -5.94 -0.93 -3.69
CA ARG A 63 -5.47 -1.75 -4.81
C ARG A 63 -5.52 -0.98 -6.12
N THR A 64 -6.61 -0.27 -6.39
CA THR A 64 -6.75 0.54 -7.60
C THR A 64 -5.68 1.62 -7.66
N LEU A 65 -5.43 2.30 -6.54
CA LEU A 65 -4.36 3.31 -6.44
C LEU A 65 -3.00 2.69 -6.78
N LEU A 66 -2.69 1.53 -6.17
CA LEU A 66 -1.41 0.86 -6.40
C LEU A 66 -1.23 0.43 -7.86
N LYS A 67 -2.29 -0.07 -8.48
CA LYS A 67 -2.25 -0.41 -9.91
C LYS A 67 -1.97 0.82 -10.76
N THR A 68 -2.65 1.91 -10.49
CA THR A 68 -2.47 3.17 -11.21
C THR A 68 -1.05 3.69 -11.07
N LEU A 69 -0.51 3.69 -9.86
CA LEU A 69 0.85 4.17 -9.62
C LEU A 69 1.89 3.24 -10.26
N ARG A 70 1.65 1.94 -10.24
CA ARG A 70 2.55 0.98 -10.90
C ARG A 70 2.57 1.19 -12.40
N GLU A 71 1.41 1.40 -13.00
CA GLU A 71 1.30 1.66 -14.44
C GLU A 71 1.98 2.99 -14.81
N GLY A 72 1.93 3.98 -13.93
CA GLY A 72 2.62 5.25 -14.13
C GLY A 72 4.14 5.14 -14.06
N GLY A 73 4.67 4.09 -13.41
CA GLY A 73 6.09 3.77 -13.44
C GLY A 73 7.00 4.67 -12.62
N ARG A 74 6.48 5.54 -11.77
CA ARG A 74 7.29 6.52 -11.05
C ARG A 74 7.39 6.29 -9.54
N VAL A 75 6.37 5.76 -8.93
CA VAL A 75 6.27 5.65 -7.46
C VAL A 75 6.32 4.20 -7.02
N VAL A 76 5.50 3.35 -7.65
CA VAL A 76 5.35 1.95 -7.30
C VAL A 76 5.92 1.08 -8.39
N ALA A 77 6.85 0.20 -8.01
CA ALA A 77 7.40 -0.79 -8.93
C ALA A 77 6.53 -2.05 -8.96
N ASP A 78 6.06 -2.48 -7.77
CA ASP A 78 5.22 -3.68 -7.66
C ASP A 78 4.50 -3.66 -6.32
N PHE A 79 3.50 -4.51 -6.14
CA PHE A 79 2.81 -4.66 -4.86
C PHE A 79 2.19 -6.04 -4.75
N ALA A 80 1.90 -6.46 -3.52
CA ALA A 80 1.26 -7.74 -3.24
C ALA A 80 0.36 -7.62 -2.01
N LEU A 81 -0.81 -8.24 -2.07
CA LEU A 81 -1.68 -8.39 -0.91
C LEU A 81 -1.06 -9.47 -0.01
N GLU A 82 -0.92 -9.18 1.27
CA GLU A 82 -0.38 -10.16 2.23
C GLU A 82 -1.40 -11.24 2.54
N ASP A 83 -0.93 -12.39 3.05
CA ASP A 83 -1.77 -13.54 3.33
C ASP A 83 -2.92 -13.24 4.29
N SER A 84 -2.72 -12.29 5.20
CA SER A 84 -3.77 -11.85 6.13
C SER A 84 -4.91 -11.12 5.42
N GLU A 85 -4.70 -10.67 4.17
CA GLU A 85 -5.61 -9.85 3.38
C GLU A 85 -5.94 -8.49 4.01
N GLY A 86 -5.26 -8.14 5.09
CA GLY A 86 -5.45 -6.86 5.78
C GLY A 86 -4.40 -5.82 5.45
N SER A 87 -3.44 -6.15 4.59
CA SER A 87 -2.36 -5.23 4.26
C SER A 87 -1.75 -5.53 2.89
N PHE A 88 -1.11 -4.53 2.32
CA PHE A 88 -0.31 -4.65 1.10
C PHE A 88 1.15 -4.39 1.41
N LEU A 89 2.02 -5.18 0.79
CA LEU A 89 3.43 -4.82 0.67
C LEU A 89 3.63 -4.12 -0.66
N VAL A 90 4.42 -3.06 -0.66
CA VAL A 90 4.65 -2.23 -1.84
C VAL A 90 6.15 -2.05 -2.03
N ARG A 91 6.63 -2.43 -3.21
CA ARG A 91 8.01 -2.13 -3.59
C ARG A 91 8.02 -0.80 -4.35
N LEU A 92 8.86 0.10 -3.87
CA LEU A 92 8.97 1.45 -4.42
C LEU A 92 9.95 1.48 -5.60
N ARG A 93 9.73 2.44 -6.48
CA ARG A 93 10.62 2.69 -7.62
C ARG A 93 11.97 3.28 -7.20
#